data_f81eab16c2335c1dc8cf53e6703da998
#
_entry.id   f81eab16c2335c1dc8cf53e6703da998
#
_cell.length_a   1.000
_cell.length_b   1.000
_cell.length_c   1.000
_cell.angle_alpha   90.00
_cell.angle_beta   90.00
_cell.angle_gamma   90.00
#
_symmetry.space_group_name_H-M   'P 1'
#
loop_
_entity.id
_entity.type
_entity.pdbx_description
1 polymer ?
#
loop_
_entity_poly.entity_id
_entity_poly.type
_entity_poly.pdbx_seq_one_letter_code
_entity_poly.pdbx_strand_id
1 'polypeptide(L)'
;ETYAKVRAEARNPKTDIWWAGTGDPHLQAASEGLTLEYKSEMLGELNDWAKSQAESSGYRTVGVYAGALGWGINTDIFKSKGYKEPVCWADLLNPELKGEIQIANPNSSGTAYTALASLVQIMGEDEAFEYLKKLNENVSQYTKSGSAPVKAAARGETALGIVFVHDAVAQASEGFPIKSITP
;
A
#
# COMPACT_ATOMS: atom_id res chain seq x y z
N GLU A 1 11.24 5.95 0.15
CA GLU A 1 11.89 7.21 -0.25
C GLU A 1 12.11 8.14 0.94
N THR A 2 11.06 8.53 1.70
CA THR A 2 11.16 9.48 2.82
C THR A 2 12.06 8.99 3.95
N TYR A 3 11.96 7.72 4.34
CA TYR A 3 12.86 7.12 5.34
C TYR A 3 14.35 7.28 4.98
N ALA A 4 14.71 7.00 3.72
CA ALA A 4 16.08 7.15 3.27
C ALA A 4 16.57 8.60 3.36
N LYS A 5 15.68 9.57 3.08
CA LYS A 5 15.98 11.00 3.23
C LYS A 5 16.20 11.37 4.69
N VAL A 6 15.29 11.00 5.58
CA VAL A 6 15.40 11.27 7.03
C VAL A 6 16.70 10.67 7.59
N ARG A 7 17.05 9.44 7.19
CA ARG A 7 18.30 8.80 7.59
C ARG A 7 19.55 9.53 7.09
N ALA A 8 19.53 9.98 5.83
CA ALA A 8 20.64 10.75 5.26
C ALA A 8 20.84 12.11 5.94
N GLU A 9 19.76 12.72 6.41
CA GLU A 9 19.75 14.01 7.11
C GLU A 9 19.92 13.92 8.64
N ALA A 10 20.14 12.72 9.19
CA ALA A 10 20.17 12.48 10.63
C ALA A 10 21.13 13.39 11.43
N ARG A 11 22.27 13.78 10.83
CA ARG A 11 23.26 14.68 11.48
C ARG A 11 22.91 16.17 11.36
N ASN A 12 22.00 16.52 10.48
CA ASN A 12 21.54 17.89 10.23
C ASN A 12 20.10 17.85 9.75
N PRO A 13 19.12 17.58 10.64
CA PRO A 13 17.71 17.41 10.29
C PRO A 13 17.17 18.66 9.58
N LYS A 14 16.37 18.45 8.54
CA LYS A 14 15.72 19.49 7.73
C LYS A 14 14.21 19.48 7.86
N THR A 15 13.66 18.47 8.55
CA THR A 15 12.23 18.21 8.63
C THR A 15 11.84 18.06 10.10
N ASP A 16 10.82 18.77 10.52
CA ASP A 16 10.26 18.69 11.87
C ASP A 16 9.19 17.61 11.98
N ILE A 17 8.40 17.41 10.92
CA ILE A 17 7.29 16.46 10.89
C ILE A 17 7.39 15.58 9.64
N TRP A 18 7.36 14.28 9.87
CA TRP A 18 7.16 13.29 8.81
C TRP A 18 5.72 12.78 8.88
N TRP A 19 4.91 13.18 7.90
CA TRP A 19 3.49 12.87 7.83
C TRP A 19 3.19 11.82 6.77
N ALA A 20 2.24 10.91 7.10
CA ALA A 20 1.70 9.88 6.23
C ALA A 20 2.70 8.78 5.81
N GLY A 21 2.21 7.82 5.04
CA GLY A 21 2.90 6.59 4.67
C GLY A 21 2.49 5.41 5.56
N THR A 22 3.10 4.26 5.33
CA THR A 22 2.87 3.05 6.13
C THR A 22 3.66 3.08 7.43
N GLY A 23 3.25 2.32 8.43
CA GLY A 23 3.86 2.32 9.76
C GLY A 23 5.30 1.80 9.79
N ASP A 24 5.64 0.81 8.95
CA ASP A 24 6.93 0.13 8.99
C ASP A 24 8.15 1.07 8.93
N PRO A 25 8.27 1.99 7.95
CA PRO A 25 9.42 2.87 7.89
C PRO A 25 9.47 3.89 9.04
N HIS A 26 8.31 4.24 9.62
CA HIS A 26 8.25 5.10 10.82
C HIS A 26 8.77 4.35 12.05
N LEU A 27 8.33 3.10 12.25
CA LEU A 27 8.78 2.26 13.36
C LEU A 27 10.28 1.96 13.26
N GLN A 28 10.78 1.72 12.05
CA GLN A 28 12.20 1.54 11.81
C GLN A 28 13.00 2.81 12.16
N ALA A 29 12.54 3.97 11.71
CA ALA A 29 13.17 5.25 12.05
C ALA A 29 13.18 5.51 13.57
N ALA A 30 12.10 5.14 14.25
CA ALA A 30 12.00 5.22 15.71
C ALA A 30 13.02 4.31 16.41
N SER A 31 13.16 3.06 15.96
CA SER A 31 14.12 2.12 16.51
C SER A 31 15.59 2.53 16.28
N GLU A 32 15.87 3.25 15.21
CA GLU A 32 17.19 3.82 14.89
C GLU A 32 17.44 5.18 15.59
N GLY A 33 16.49 5.70 16.37
CA GLY A 33 16.62 6.98 17.06
C GLY A 33 16.56 8.20 16.15
N LEU A 34 16.01 8.06 14.94
CA LEU A 34 15.88 9.13 13.94
C LEU A 34 14.69 10.05 14.20
N THR A 35 13.79 9.68 15.09
CA THR A 35 12.62 10.46 15.49
C THR A 35 12.69 10.83 16.98
N LEU A 36 12.18 12.00 17.33
CA LEU A 36 12.13 12.49 18.69
C LEU A 36 10.98 11.82 19.46
N GLU A 37 11.20 11.53 20.75
CA GLU A 37 10.11 11.16 21.65
C GLU A 37 9.20 12.38 21.86
N TYR A 38 7.91 12.21 21.56
CA TYR A 38 6.91 13.24 21.76
C TYR A 38 5.55 12.64 22.09
N LYS A 39 5.10 12.86 23.32
CA LYS A 39 3.77 12.46 23.77
C LYS A 39 2.81 13.64 23.59
N SER A 40 1.98 13.58 22.56
CA SER A 40 0.96 14.60 22.30
C SER A 40 -0.07 14.66 23.42
N GLU A 41 -0.49 15.86 23.81
CA GLU A 41 -1.61 16.07 24.75
C GLU A 41 -2.92 15.48 24.20
N MET A 42 -3.07 15.41 22.87
CA MET A 42 -4.24 14.86 22.20
C MET A 42 -4.19 13.34 22.04
N LEU A 43 -3.14 12.66 22.51
CA LEU A 43 -2.99 11.21 22.33
C LEU A 43 -4.20 10.44 22.92
N GLY A 44 -4.77 10.93 24.02
CA GLY A 44 -5.95 10.33 24.65
C GLY A 44 -7.19 10.28 23.77
N GLU A 45 -7.33 11.19 22.82
CA GLU A 45 -8.46 11.32 21.91
C GLU A 45 -8.37 10.37 20.69
N LEU A 46 -7.22 9.72 20.49
CA LEU A 46 -7.02 8.82 19.36
C LEU A 46 -7.60 7.42 19.63
N ASN A 47 -7.82 6.67 18.56
CA ASN A 47 -8.20 5.26 18.64
C ASN A 47 -7.12 4.40 19.31
N ASP A 48 -7.51 3.29 19.93
CA ASP A 48 -6.60 2.45 20.72
C ASP A 48 -5.44 1.89 19.91
N TRP A 49 -5.65 1.54 18.63
CA TRP A 49 -4.57 1.09 17.76
C TRP A 49 -3.48 2.17 17.54
N ALA A 50 -3.88 3.45 17.49
CA ALA A 50 -2.95 4.57 17.33
C ALA A 50 -2.15 4.83 18.61
N LYS A 51 -2.81 4.69 19.77
CA LYS A 51 -2.19 4.74 21.10
C LYS A 51 -1.18 3.61 21.27
N SER A 52 -1.58 2.37 20.92
CA SER A 52 -0.71 1.20 20.99
C SER A 52 0.55 1.36 20.13
N GLN A 53 0.43 1.94 18.93
CA GLN A 53 1.60 2.23 18.10
C GLN A 53 2.51 3.27 18.74
N ALA A 54 1.95 4.33 19.33
CA ALA A 54 2.74 5.35 20.03
C ALA A 54 3.51 4.74 21.22
N GLU A 55 2.84 3.95 22.04
CA GLU A 55 3.44 3.27 23.20
C GLU A 55 4.54 2.30 22.78
N SER A 56 4.28 1.45 21.78
CA SER A 56 5.26 0.45 21.30
C SER A 56 6.52 1.07 20.69
N SER A 57 6.42 2.29 20.17
CA SER A 57 7.54 3.05 19.62
C SER A 57 8.24 3.95 20.65
N GLY A 58 7.84 3.93 21.93
CA GLY A 58 8.32 4.87 22.94
C GLY A 58 7.94 6.31 22.61
N TYR A 59 6.72 6.52 22.13
CA TYR A 59 6.17 7.81 21.69
C TYR A 59 6.97 8.52 20.59
N ARG A 60 7.69 7.74 19.77
CA ARG A 60 8.48 8.25 18.65
C ARG A 60 7.73 8.23 17.31
N THR A 61 6.58 7.59 17.30
CA THR A 61 5.60 7.56 16.19
C THR A 61 4.19 7.59 16.76
N VAL A 62 3.21 7.92 15.92
CA VAL A 62 1.79 7.83 16.29
C VAL A 62 0.98 7.43 15.06
N GLY A 63 -0.01 6.55 15.26
CA GLY A 63 -0.95 6.17 14.21
C GLY A 63 -1.95 7.28 13.94
N VAL A 64 -2.13 7.64 12.67
CA VAL A 64 -3.07 8.72 12.28
C VAL A 64 -4.18 8.24 11.35
N TYR A 65 -3.98 7.15 10.64
CA TYR A 65 -5.01 6.47 9.85
C TYR A 65 -4.66 4.99 9.65
N ALA A 66 -5.65 4.18 9.35
CA ALA A 66 -5.49 2.77 8.96
C ALA A 66 -6.13 2.54 7.61
N GLY A 67 -5.61 1.61 6.84
CA GLY A 67 -6.13 1.24 5.53
C GLY A 67 -6.04 -0.26 5.29
N ALA A 68 -7.02 -0.80 4.57
CA ALA A 68 -6.99 -2.18 4.09
C ALA A 68 -6.35 -2.25 2.72
N LEU A 69 -5.49 -3.25 2.50
CA LEU A 69 -4.94 -3.58 1.20
C LEU A 69 -6.00 -4.32 0.38
N GLY A 70 -5.98 -4.09 -0.92
CA GLY A 70 -6.87 -4.76 -1.86
C GLY A 70 -6.55 -4.32 -3.29
N TRP A 71 -7.57 -4.26 -4.12
CA TRP A 71 -7.44 -3.76 -5.48
C TRP A 71 -8.67 -3.01 -5.96
N GLY A 72 -8.45 -2.11 -6.90
CA GLY A 72 -9.49 -1.47 -7.67
C GLY A 72 -9.53 -2.05 -9.07
N ILE A 73 -10.70 -2.56 -9.49
CA ILE A 73 -10.93 -3.04 -10.86
C ILE A 73 -11.70 -1.99 -11.67
N ASN A 74 -11.38 -1.88 -12.95
CA ASN A 74 -12.20 -1.12 -13.90
C ASN A 74 -13.35 -2.02 -14.38
N THR A 75 -14.58 -1.71 -13.94
CA THR A 75 -15.76 -2.53 -14.21
C THR A 75 -16.11 -2.61 -15.69
N ASP A 76 -15.83 -1.57 -16.46
CA ASP A 76 -16.11 -1.53 -17.90
C ASP A 76 -15.14 -2.43 -18.68
N ILE A 77 -13.85 -2.43 -18.30
CA ILE A 77 -12.86 -3.34 -18.89
C ILE A 77 -13.21 -4.78 -18.53
N PHE A 78 -13.51 -5.07 -17.27
CA PHE A 78 -13.88 -6.43 -16.85
C PHE A 78 -15.10 -6.94 -17.60
N LYS A 79 -16.14 -6.10 -17.75
CA LYS A 79 -17.36 -6.44 -18.50
C LYS A 79 -17.08 -6.64 -19.99
N SER A 80 -16.34 -5.74 -20.63
CA SER A 80 -16.08 -5.79 -22.06
C SER A 80 -15.21 -6.98 -22.47
N LYS A 81 -14.26 -7.37 -21.63
CA LYS A 81 -13.37 -8.51 -21.86
C LYS A 81 -13.91 -9.83 -21.30
N GLY A 82 -15.02 -9.81 -20.56
CA GLY A 82 -15.61 -10.99 -19.94
C GLY A 82 -14.77 -11.55 -18.78
N TYR A 83 -13.94 -10.73 -18.15
CA TYR A 83 -13.11 -11.17 -17.04
C TYR A 83 -13.94 -11.46 -15.80
N LYS A 84 -13.58 -12.55 -15.09
CA LYS A 84 -14.13 -12.83 -13.77
C LYS A 84 -13.47 -11.92 -12.73
N GLU A 85 -14.27 -11.29 -11.89
CA GLU A 85 -13.76 -10.45 -10.80
C GLU A 85 -12.94 -11.28 -9.81
N PRO A 86 -11.68 -10.89 -9.51
CA PRO A 86 -10.83 -11.61 -8.58
C PRO A 86 -11.30 -11.33 -7.14
N VAL A 87 -11.48 -12.39 -6.34
CA VAL A 87 -11.93 -12.30 -4.95
C VAL A 87 -10.85 -12.68 -3.95
N CYS A 88 -9.75 -13.27 -4.41
CA CYS A 88 -8.60 -13.63 -3.58
C CYS A 88 -7.29 -13.47 -4.37
N TRP A 89 -6.16 -13.49 -3.65
CA TRP A 89 -4.84 -13.36 -4.26
C TRP A 89 -4.59 -14.38 -5.37
N ALA A 90 -5.08 -15.61 -5.23
CA ALA A 90 -4.88 -16.66 -6.23
C ALA A 90 -5.53 -16.31 -7.60
N ASP A 91 -6.63 -15.57 -7.59
CA ASP A 91 -7.33 -15.18 -8.81
C ASP A 91 -6.51 -14.19 -9.65
N LEU A 92 -5.58 -13.44 -9.04
CA LEU A 92 -4.68 -12.52 -9.76
C LEU A 92 -3.65 -13.26 -10.63
N LEU A 93 -3.49 -14.57 -10.45
CA LEU A 93 -2.64 -15.42 -11.29
C LEU A 93 -3.36 -15.92 -12.55
N ASN A 94 -4.64 -15.59 -12.76
CA ASN A 94 -5.37 -15.96 -13.95
C ASN A 94 -4.63 -15.43 -15.21
N PRO A 95 -4.26 -16.29 -16.17
CA PRO A 95 -3.56 -15.87 -17.40
C PRO A 95 -4.32 -14.86 -18.26
N GLU A 96 -5.65 -14.79 -18.13
CA GLU A 96 -6.48 -13.77 -18.80
C GLU A 96 -6.12 -12.35 -18.36
N LEU A 97 -5.55 -12.19 -17.16
CA LEU A 97 -5.11 -10.90 -16.60
C LEU A 97 -3.67 -10.53 -17.02
N LYS A 98 -3.08 -11.25 -17.97
CA LYS A 98 -1.71 -10.97 -18.43
C LYS A 98 -1.59 -9.56 -18.99
N GLY A 99 -0.71 -8.75 -18.36
CA GLY A 99 -0.51 -7.34 -18.70
C GLY A 99 -1.63 -6.40 -18.27
N GLU A 100 -2.58 -6.88 -17.45
CA GLU A 100 -3.77 -6.13 -17.01
C GLU A 100 -3.69 -5.69 -15.54
N ILE A 101 -2.59 -5.97 -14.87
CA ILE A 101 -2.39 -5.62 -13.46
C ILE A 101 -1.30 -4.55 -13.35
N GLN A 102 -1.55 -3.54 -12.53
CA GLN A 102 -0.50 -2.64 -12.07
C GLN A 102 -0.36 -2.72 -10.55
N ILE A 103 0.87 -2.58 -10.09
CA ILE A 103 1.24 -2.45 -8.68
C ILE A 103 2.38 -1.45 -8.56
N ALA A 104 2.53 -0.79 -7.43
CA ALA A 104 3.67 0.08 -7.22
C ALA A 104 4.98 -0.72 -6.98
N ASN A 105 6.12 -0.06 -7.15
CA ASN A 105 7.41 -0.64 -6.82
C ASN A 105 7.62 -0.63 -5.30
N PRO A 106 7.92 -1.76 -4.66
CA PRO A 106 8.08 -1.83 -3.20
C PRO A 106 9.27 -1.02 -2.66
N ASN A 107 10.26 -0.71 -3.48
CA ASN A 107 11.38 0.15 -3.07
C ASN A 107 10.98 1.63 -2.93
N SER A 108 9.89 2.06 -3.58
CA SER A 108 9.43 3.45 -3.56
C SER A 108 8.08 3.65 -2.88
N SER A 109 7.30 2.58 -2.69
CA SER A 109 5.93 2.63 -2.21
C SER A 109 5.72 1.73 -0.98
N GLY A 110 5.24 2.31 0.11
CA GLY A 110 4.79 1.57 1.29
C GLY A 110 3.61 0.65 0.99
N THR A 111 2.69 1.04 0.11
CA THR A 111 1.55 0.19 -0.33
C THR A 111 2.03 -1.13 -0.92
N ALA A 112 2.99 -1.07 -1.84
CA ALA A 112 3.55 -2.27 -2.45
C ALA A 112 4.38 -3.08 -1.46
N TYR A 113 5.13 -2.43 -0.57
CA TYR A 113 5.83 -3.11 0.51
C TYR A 113 4.85 -3.85 1.44
N THR A 114 3.74 -3.21 1.81
CA THR A 114 2.68 -3.85 2.60
C THR A 114 2.08 -5.06 1.87
N ALA A 115 1.91 -4.99 0.54
CA ALA A 115 1.43 -6.14 -0.24
C ALA A 115 2.40 -7.33 -0.15
N LEU A 116 3.70 -7.10 -0.31
CA LEU A 116 4.72 -8.14 -0.13
C LEU A 116 4.69 -8.72 1.29
N ALA A 117 4.73 -7.86 2.29
CA ALA A 117 4.73 -8.28 3.70
C ALA A 117 3.47 -9.08 4.06
N SER A 118 2.30 -8.68 3.54
CA SER A 118 1.04 -9.40 3.75
C SER A 118 1.09 -10.80 3.13
N LEU A 119 1.60 -10.93 1.91
CA LEU A 119 1.75 -12.23 1.25
C LEU A 119 2.71 -13.15 2.03
N VAL A 120 3.83 -12.62 2.52
CA VAL A 120 4.77 -13.37 3.38
C VAL A 120 4.09 -13.82 4.68
N GLN A 121 3.27 -12.98 5.29
CA GLN A 121 2.52 -13.35 6.50
C GLN A 121 1.45 -14.41 6.25
N ILE A 122 0.81 -14.39 5.08
CA ILE A 122 -0.29 -15.32 4.73
C ILE A 122 0.25 -16.70 4.35
N MET A 123 1.32 -16.78 3.58
CA MET A 123 1.78 -18.03 2.95
C MET A 123 3.23 -18.41 3.26
N GLY A 124 3.97 -17.61 4.03
CA GLY A 124 5.39 -17.80 4.27
C GLY A 124 6.27 -17.18 3.18
N GLU A 125 7.56 -16.99 3.47
CA GLU A 125 8.46 -16.25 2.59
C GLU A 125 8.68 -16.94 1.24
N ASP A 126 9.03 -18.21 1.24
CA ASP A 126 9.34 -18.96 0.01
C ASP A 126 8.13 -19.03 -0.93
N GLU A 127 6.96 -19.38 -0.40
CA GLU A 127 5.73 -19.46 -1.19
C GLU A 127 5.27 -18.09 -1.69
N ALA A 128 5.44 -17.04 -0.88
CA ALA A 128 5.12 -15.67 -1.28
C ALA A 128 5.98 -15.22 -2.47
N PHE A 129 7.28 -15.50 -2.47
CA PHE A 129 8.15 -15.15 -3.59
C PHE A 129 7.87 -15.98 -4.84
N GLU A 130 7.51 -17.25 -4.71
CA GLU A 130 7.05 -18.05 -5.86
C GLU A 130 5.72 -17.52 -6.42
N TYR A 131 4.79 -17.11 -5.56
CA TYR A 131 3.55 -16.43 -5.98
C TYR A 131 3.86 -15.11 -6.72
N LEU A 132 4.75 -14.27 -6.18
CA LEU A 132 5.12 -12.99 -6.76
C LEU A 132 5.79 -13.13 -8.15
N LYS A 133 6.60 -14.18 -8.35
CA LYS A 133 7.17 -14.51 -9.66
C LYS A 133 6.08 -14.78 -10.68
N LYS A 134 5.03 -15.54 -10.32
CA LYS A 134 3.88 -15.81 -11.17
C LYS A 134 3.04 -14.57 -11.42
N LEU A 135 2.77 -13.78 -10.35
CA LEU A 135 2.02 -12.54 -10.46
C LEU A 135 2.71 -11.55 -11.41
N ASN A 136 4.05 -11.51 -11.41
CA ASN A 136 4.82 -10.64 -12.28
C ASN A 136 4.54 -10.87 -13.78
N GLU A 137 4.11 -12.05 -14.19
CA GLU A 137 3.73 -12.33 -15.58
C GLU A 137 2.46 -11.56 -15.99
N ASN A 138 1.60 -11.23 -15.03
CA ASN A 138 0.36 -10.48 -15.25
C ASN A 138 0.53 -8.98 -15.03
N VAL A 139 1.67 -8.54 -14.46
CA VAL A 139 1.95 -7.11 -14.18
C VAL A 139 2.44 -6.43 -15.44
N SER A 140 1.74 -5.36 -15.86
CA SER A 140 2.14 -4.51 -16.98
C SER A 140 3.14 -3.43 -16.57
N GLN A 141 3.04 -2.92 -15.33
CA GLN A 141 3.88 -1.82 -14.87
C GLN A 141 4.02 -1.78 -13.35
N TYR A 142 5.23 -1.46 -12.91
CA TYR A 142 5.52 -1.09 -11.52
C TYR A 142 5.59 0.43 -11.39
N THR A 143 4.60 1.02 -10.74
CA THR A 143 4.50 2.48 -10.59
C THR A 143 5.36 3.01 -9.44
N LYS A 144 5.68 4.30 -9.43
CA LYS A 144 6.41 4.91 -8.32
C LYS A 144 5.54 5.12 -7.07
N SER A 145 4.30 5.57 -7.27
CA SER A 145 3.34 5.90 -6.20
C SER A 145 2.35 4.76 -5.97
N GLY A 146 2.00 4.51 -4.69
CA GLY A 146 1.05 3.46 -4.30
C GLY A 146 -0.37 3.66 -4.82
N SER A 147 -0.83 4.89 -5.05
CA SER A 147 -2.16 5.19 -5.60
C SER A 147 -2.21 5.24 -7.13
N ALA A 148 -1.04 5.25 -7.81
CA ALA A 148 -1.01 5.35 -9.27
C ALA A 148 -1.67 4.16 -10.00
N PRO A 149 -1.57 2.90 -9.54
CA PRO A 149 -2.19 1.77 -10.20
C PRO A 149 -3.70 1.91 -10.38
N VAL A 150 -4.44 2.31 -9.34
CA VAL A 150 -5.89 2.47 -9.47
C VAL A 150 -6.28 3.70 -10.29
N LYS A 151 -5.46 4.74 -10.31
CA LYS A 151 -5.67 5.89 -11.21
C LYS A 151 -5.50 5.49 -12.69
N ALA A 152 -4.54 4.60 -12.98
CA ALA A 152 -4.41 4.03 -14.31
C ALA A 152 -5.62 3.14 -14.67
N ALA A 153 -6.11 2.33 -13.74
CA ALA A 153 -7.33 1.57 -13.93
C ALA A 153 -8.55 2.49 -14.15
N ALA A 154 -8.67 3.58 -13.40
CA ALA A 154 -9.75 4.57 -13.58
C ALA A 154 -9.77 5.17 -14.99
N ARG A 155 -8.60 5.43 -15.58
CA ARG A 155 -8.47 5.95 -16.94
C ARG A 155 -8.56 4.88 -18.04
N GLY A 156 -8.74 3.60 -17.67
CA GLY A 156 -8.83 2.50 -18.64
C GLY A 156 -7.49 2.03 -19.21
N GLU A 157 -6.37 2.39 -18.60
CA GLU A 157 -5.02 2.00 -19.04
C GLU A 157 -4.64 0.58 -18.58
N THR A 158 -5.34 0.04 -17.59
CA THR A 158 -5.18 -1.30 -17.04
C THR A 158 -6.50 -1.78 -16.45
N ALA A 159 -6.70 -3.08 -16.33
CA ALA A 159 -7.95 -3.60 -15.77
C ALA A 159 -7.98 -3.54 -14.24
N LEU A 160 -6.82 -3.64 -13.58
CA LEU A 160 -6.73 -3.77 -12.13
C LEU A 160 -5.49 -3.06 -11.57
N GLY A 161 -5.66 -2.36 -10.45
CA GLY A 161 -4.56 -1.80 -9.66
C GLY A 161 -4.57 -2.33 -8.23
N ILE A 162 -3.44 -2.91 -7.77
CA ILE A 162 -3.25 -3.30 -6.36
C ILE A 162 -2.89 -2.06 -5.56
N VAL A 163 -3.73 -1.72 -4.58
CA VAL A 163 -3.69 -0.45 -3.84
C VAL A 163 -4.26 -0.60 -2.43
N PHE A 164 -4.19 0.44 -1.62
CA PHE A 164 -5.09 0.56 -0.48
C PHE A 164 -6.52 0.87 -0.95
N VAL A 165 -7.50 0.22 -0.34
CA VAL A 165 -8.91 0.28 -0.76
C VAL A 165 -9.48 1.69 -0.79
N HIS A 166 -9.03 2.58 0.11
CA HIS A 166 -9.48 3.97 0.13
C HIS A 166 -9.11 4.74 -1.16
N ASP A 167 -8.00 4.40 -1.82
CA ASP A 167 -7.65 4.98 -3.12
C ASP A 167 -8.64 4.56 -4.22
N ALA A 168 -9.11 3.30 -4.18
CA ALA A 168 -10.12 2.81 -5.12
C ALA A 168 -11.50 3.45 -4.86
N VAL A 169 -11.87 3.59 -3.59
CA VAL A 169 -13.11 4.27 -3.18
C VAL A 169 -13.09 5.74 -3.64
N ALA A 170 -11.95 6.43 -3.50
CA ALA A 170 -11.81 7.80 -3.97
C ALA A 170 -12.08 7.91 -5.48
N GLN A 171 -11.49 7.02 -6.30
CA GLN A 171 -11.73 7.03 -7.74
C GLN A 171 -13.21 6.74 -8.10
N ALA A 172 -13.85 5.81 -7.38
CA ALA A 172 -15.27 5.54 -7.56
C ALA A 172 -16.13 6.76 -7.20
N SER A 173 -15.78 7.49 -6.13
CA SER A 173 -16.48 8.74 -5.72
C SER A 173 -16.34 9.88 -6.73
N GLU A 174 -15.24 9.88 -7.49
CA GLU A 174 -15.02 10.83 -8.60
C GLU A 174 -15.79 10.45 -9.88
N GLY A 175 -16.55 9.35 -9.86
CA GLY A 175 -17.38 8.89 -10.97
C GLY A 175 -16.69 7.96 -11.96
N PHE A 176 -15.47 7.50 -11.67
CA PHE A 176 -14.80 6.50 -12.50
C PHE A 176 -15.41 5.09 -12.30
N PRO A 177 -15.37 4.22 -13.32
CA PRO A 177 -15.91 2.86 -13.24
C PRO A 177 -15.01 1.93 -12.42
N ILE A 178 -14.76 2.30 -11.18
CA ILE A 178 -13.91 1.56 -10.26
C ILE A 178 -14.75 0.88 -9.19
N LYS A 179 -14.49 -0.41 -8.99
CA LYS A 179 -14.98 -1.20 -7.86
C LYS A 179 -13.81 -1.63 -6.99
N SER A 180 -13.91 -1.37 -5.69
CA SER A 180 -12.94 -1.83 -4.72
C SER A 180 -13.22 -3.27 -4.28
N ILE A 181 -12.16 -4.06 -4.12
CA ILE A 181 -12.23 -5.45 -3.63
C ILE A 181 -11.16 -5.63 -2.56
N THR A 182 -11.53 -6.23 -1.45
CA THR A 182 -10.63 -6.75 -0.40
C THR A 182 -10.59 -8.26 -0.50
N PRO A 183 -9.40 -8.88 -0.61
CA PRO A 183 -9.25 -10.32 -0.64
C PRO A 183 -9.54 -10.96 0.71
#